data_0cbd30ba5ae1154078e23c356dfba2ed
#
_entry.id   0cbd30ba5ae1154078e23c356dfba2ed
#
_cell.length_a   1.000
_cell.length_b   1.000
_cell.length_c   1.000
_cell.angle_alpha   90.00
_cell.angle_beta   90.00
_cell.angle_gamma   90.00
#
_symmetry.space_group_name_H-M   'P 1'
#
loop_
_entity.id
_entity.type
_entity.pdbx_description
1 polymer ?
#
loop_
_entity_poly.entity_id
_entity_poly.type
_entity_poly.pdbx_seq_one_letter_code
_entity_poly.pdbx_strand_id
1 'polypeptide(L)'
;MGVRLKKNNKLVGFISGIPLKLNIEGKMVKVCEINFLCVFNKLRKYRLAPVLIKEVTRRVNLKGIFQAIYTAGVELPKPISKTRYYHRSLNPTKLIEVRLELRLDWVLVSTDGCDCEQTSKAIQTTH
;
A
#
# COMPACT_ATOMS: atom_id res chain seq x y z
N MET A 1 7.48 -10.08 -6.36
CA MET A 1 8.95 -10.20 -6.16
C MET A 1 9.24 -10.25 -4.67
N GLY A 2 10.14 -11.15 -4.23
CA GLY A 2 10.48 -11.30 -2.82
C GLY A 2 11.98 -11.40 -2.60
N VAL A 3 12.45 -10.93 -1.45
CA VAL A 3 13.83 -11.07 -0.99
C VAL A 3 13.88 -12.05 0.17
N ARG A 4 14.81 -12.99 0.10
CA ARG A 4 15.03 -14.00 1.13
C ARG A 4 16.44 -13.93 1.69
N LEU A 5 16.60 -14.24 2.97
CA LEU A 5 17.90 -14.35 3.61
C LEU A 5 18.60 -15.62 3.11
N LYS A 6 19.87 -15.53 2.70
CA LYS A 6 20.65 -16.68 2.25
C LYS A 6 20.80 -17.76 3.34
N LYS A 7 20.92 -17.35 4.61
CA LYS A 7 21.21 -18.25 5.74
C LYS A 7 20.08 -19.24 6.05
N ASN A 8 18.82 -18.80 5.99
CA ASN A 8 17.67 -19.60 6.44
C ASN A 8 16.48 -19.55 5.48
N ASN A 9 16.65 -19.01 4.29
CA ASN A 9 15.64 -18.85 3.25
C ASN A 9 14.37 -18.07 3.69
N LYS A 10 14.43 -17.35 4.81
CA LYS A 10 13.30 -16.59 5.34
C LYS A 10 12.97 -15.40 4.45
N LEU A 11 11.69 -15.22 4.11
CA LEU A 11 11.21 -14.06 3.36
C LEU A 11 11.30 -12.80 4.25
N VAL A 12 11.98 -11.77 3.77
CA VAL A 12 12.24 -10.54 4.52
C VAL A 12 11.80 -9.26 3.82
N GLY A 13 11.47 -9.36 2.55
CA GLY A 13 10.91 -8.25 1.80
C GLY A 13 10.06 -8.76 0.66
N PHE A 14 8.99 -8.03 0.34
CA PHE A 14 8.07 -8.36 -0.74
C PHE A 14 7.53 -7.09 -1.37
N ILE A 15 7.29 -7.14 -2.68
CA ILE A 15 6.58 -6.14 -3.45
C ILE A 15 5.90 -6.85 -4.63
N SER A 16 4.70 -6.44 -5.00
CA SER A 16 4.02 -6.93 -6.19
C SER A 16 3.82 -5.80 -7.21
N GLY A 17 3.80 -6.16 -8.48
CA GLY A 17 3.46 -5.27 -9.58
C GLY A 17 2.60 -6.04 -10.58
N ILE A 18 1.40 -5.54 -10.87
CA ILE A 18 0.44 -6.14 -11.78
C ILE A 18 0.29 -5.22 -12.98
N PRO A 19 0.68 -5.66 -14.21
CA PRO A 19 0.44 -4.89 -15.42
C PRO A 19 -1.06 -4.78 -15.69
N LEU A 20 -1.53 -3.57 -15.96
CA LEU A 20 -2.91 -3.31 -16.34
C LEU A 20 -3.01 -2.18 -17.36
N LYS A 21 -4.17 -2.02 -17.98
CA LYS A 21 -4.48 -0.92 -18.89
C LYS A 21 -5.50 -0.02 -18.21
N LEU A 22 -5.21 1.26 -18.13
CA LEU A 22 -6.14 2.27 -17.63
C LEU A 22 -6.61 3.17 -18.76
N ASN A 23 -7.87 3.53 -18.74
CA ASN A 23 -8.40 4.59 -19.59
C ASN A 23 -8.28 5.91 -18.82
N ILE A 24 -7.41 6.78 -19.30
CA ILE A 24 -7.18 8.12 -18.73
C ILE A 24 -7.60 9.13 -19.79
N GLU A 25 -8.67 9.86 -19.54
CA GLU A 25 -9.21 10.87 -20.45
C GLU A 25 -9.41 10.35 -21.88
N GLY A 26 -9.96 9.12 -22.02
CA GLY A 26 -10.19 8.48 -23.30
C GLY A 26 -8.98 7.79 -23.93
N LYS A 27 -7.80 7.88 -23.33
CA LYS A 27 -6.58 7.22 -23.80
C LYS A 27 -6.27 5.97 -22.99
N MET A 28 -6.03 4.86 -23.67
CA MET A 28 -5.62 3.61 -23.04
C MET A 28 -4.11 3.62 -22.76
N VAL A 29 -3.74 3.66 -21.49
CA VAL A 29 -2.35 3.70 -21.02
C VAL A 29 -2.00 2.38 -20.34
N LYS A 30 -0.85 1.80 -20.67
CA LYS A 30 -0.29 0.65 -19.97
C LYS A 30 0.39 1.15 -18.70
N VAL A 31 -0.04 0.63 -17.55
CA VAL A 31 0.51 0.97 -16.24
C VAL A 31 0.81 -0.29 -15.43
N CYS A 32 1.60 -0.16 -14.40
CA CYS A 32 1.83 -1.23 -13.43
C CYS A 32 1.25 -0.80 -12.08
N GLU A 33 0.29 -1.56 -11.57
CA GLU A 33 -0.22 -1.38 -10.23
C GLU A 33 0.74 -2.00 -9.22
N ILE A 34 1.28 -1.18 -8.31
CA ILE A 34 2.21 -1.61 -7.27
C ILE A 34 1.47 -1.79 -5.95
N ASN A 35 1.58 -3.00 -5.38
CA ASN A 35 0.93 -3.35 -4.13
C ASN A 35 1.85 -4.14 -3.19
N PHE A 36 1.44 -4.25 -1.92
CA PHE A 36 2.03 -5.12 -0.90
C PHE A 36 3.54 -4.89 -0.68
N LEU A 37 4.01 -3.64 -0.78
CA LEU A 37 5.37 -3.33 -0.37
C LEU A 37 5.52 -3.54 1.14
N CYS A 38 6.28 -4.55 1.51
CA CYS A 38 6.56 -4.83 2.92
C CYS A 38 8.01 -5.24 3.12
N VAL A 39 8.57 -4.84 4.27
CA VAL A 39 9.92 -5.18 4.70
C VAL A 39 9.87 -5.61 6.16
N PHE A 40 10.55 -6.71 6.47
CA PHE A 40 10.66 -7.22 7.84
C PHE A 40 11.18 -6.12 8.78
N ASN A 41 10.51 -5.93 9.90
CA ASN A 41 10.70 -4.77 10.78
C ASN A 41 12.17 -4.54 11.17
N LYS A 42 12.88 -5.59 11.58
CA LYS A 42 14.29 -5.53 11.97
C LYS A 42 15.24 -5.09 10.83
N LEU A 43 14.80 -5.19 9.57
CA LEU A 43 15.60 -4.84 8.39
C LEU A 43 15.22 -3.49 7.76
N ARG A 44 14.25 -2.76 8.31
CA ARG A 44 13.83 -1.45 7.78
C ARG A 44 14.97 -0.43 7.78
N LYS A 45 15.85 -0.48 8.80
CA LYS A 45 17.04 0.38 8.90
C LYS A 45 18.05 0.24 7.76
N TYR A 46 18.03 -0.90 7.05
CA TYR A 46 18.92 -1.16 5.91
C TYR A 46 18.38 -0.67 4.57
N ARG A 47 17.29 0.11 4.56
CA ARG A 47 16.69 0.72 3.36
C ARG A 47 16.40 -0.29 2.24
N LEU A 48 15.88 -1.47 2.58
CA LEU A 48 15.56 -2.51 1.61
C LEU A 48 14.39 -2.12 0.69
N ALA A 49 13.45 -1.30 1.15
CA ALA A 49 12.31 -0.87 0.35
C ALA A 49 12.71 -0.11 -0.92
N PRO A 50 13.61 0.89 -0.91
CA PRO A 50 14.11 1.52 -2.14
C PRO A 50 14.73 0.54 -3.14
N VAL A 51 15.42 -0.49 -2.66
CA VAL A 51 16.02 -1.53 -3.52
C VAL A 51 14.93 -2.35 -4.20
N LEU A 52 13.89 -2.75 -3.46
CA LEU A 52 12.74 -3.44 -4.01
C LEU A 52 12.02 -2.63 -5.07
N ILE A 53 11.80 -1.34 -4.82
CA ILE A 53 11.15 -0.41 -5.76
C ILE A 53 11.99 -0.30 -7.03
N LYS A 54 13.29 -0.05 -6.93
CA LYS A 54 14.18 0.03 -8.10
C LYS A 54 14.17 -1.24 -8.94
N GLU A 55 14.22 -2.40 -8.31
CA GLU A 55 14.21 -3.67 -9.02
C GLU A 55 12.87 -3.98 -9.69
N VAL A 56 11.74 -3.64 -9.06
CA VAL A 56 10.41 -3.75 -9.69
C VAL A 56 10.32 -2.81 -10.89
N THR A 57 10.73 -1.56 -10.73
CA THR A 57 10.75 -0.56 -11.81
C THR A 57 11.55 -1.08 -13.00
N ARG A 58 12.77 -1.58 -12.76
CA ARG A 58 13.61 -2.16 -13.80
C ARG A 58 12.90 -3.28 -14.57
N ARG A 59 12.25 -4.22 -13.85
CA ARG A 59 11.54 -5.34 -14.47
C ARG A 59 10.31 -4.92 -15.26
N VAL A 60 9.60 -3.91 -14.78
CA VAL A 60 8.42 -3.35 -15.42
C VAL A 60 8.81 -2.59 -16.69
N ASN A 61 9.89 -1.82 -16.64
CA ASN A 61 10.44 -1.10 -17.80
C ASN A 61 10.90 -2.06 -18.91
N LEU A 62 11.48 -3.21 -18.57
CA LEU A 62 11.82 -4.26 -19.54
C LEU A 62 10.60 -4.82 -20.29
N LYS A 63 9.39 -4.66 -19.74
CA LYS A 63 8.12 -5.01 -20.39
C LYS A 63 7.50 -3.85 -21.18
N GLY A 64 8.22 -2.74 -21.36
CA GLY A 64 7.74 -1.55 -22.06
C GLY A 64 6.66 -0.78 -21.29
N ILE A 65 6.61 -0.89 -19.97
CA ILE A 65 5.70 -0.15 -19.11
C ILE A 65 6.52 0.84 -18.29
N PHE A 66 6.24 2.13 -18.46
CA PHE A 66 7.00 3.21 -17.82
C PHE A 66 6.20 3.99 -16.78
N GLN A 67 4.96 3.61 -16.56
CA GLN A 67 4.07 4.25 -15.61
C GLN A 67 3.64 3.27 -14.54
N ALA A 68 3.61 3.73 -13.30
CA ALA A 68 3.13 2.95 -12.18
C ALA A 68 2.04 3.72 -11.43
N ILE A 69 1.08 2.98 -10.91
CA ILE A 69 0.04 3.49 -10.03
C ILE A 69 0.13 2.78 -8.68
N TYR A 70 0.03 3.52 -7.62
CA TYR A 70 0.04 2.95 -6.27
C TYR A 70 -0.74 3.83 -5.30
N THR A 71 -1.15 3.25 -4.20
CA THR A 71 -1.87 3.92 -3.12
C THR A 71 -1.07 3.82 -1.83
N ALA A 72 -1.12 4.88 -1.01
CA ALA A 72 -0.49 4.90 0.30
C ALA A 72 -1.51 5.31 1.37
N GLY A 73 -1.34 4.78 2.59
CA GLY A 73 -2.15 5.15 3.74
C GLY A 73 -1.75 6.49 4.37
N VAL A 74 -0.66 7.10 3.90
CA VAL A 74 -0.20 8.43 4.30
C VAL A 74 -0.23 9.36 3.10
N GLU A 75 -0.39 10.65 3.35
CA GLU A 75 -0.33 11.64 2.29
C GLU A 75 1.07 11.70 1.68
N LEU A 76 1.13 11.48 0.37
CA LEU A 76 2.35 11.55 -0.41
C LEU A 76 2.49 12.93 -1.05
N PRO A 77 3.71 13.41 -1.34
CA PRO A 77 3.90 14.65 -2.08
C PRO A 77 3.27 14.57 -3.47
N LYS A 78 2.50 15.59 -3.85
CA LYS A 78 1.84 15.70 -5.17
C LYS A 78 0.96 14.48 -5.53
N PRO A 79 -0.02 14.11 -4.72
CA PRO A 79 -0.93 13.02 -5.05
C PRO A 79 -1.82 13.41 -6.23
N ILE A 80 -2.17 12.45 -7.10
CA ILE A 80 -3.15 12.67 -8.19
C ILE A 80 -4.55 12.82 -7.59
N SER A 81 -4.87 11.98 -6.60
CA SER A 81 -6.17 11.98 -5.93
C SER A 81 -6.03 11.57 -4.48
N LYS A 82 -6.93 12.07 -3.65
CA LYS A 82 -7.07 11.68 -2.24
C LYS A 82 -8.48 11.13 -2.03
N THR A 83 -8.57 10.02 -1.29
CA THR A 83 -9.84 9.38 -0.95
C THR A 83 -9.94 9.26 0.55
N ARG A 84 -11.10 9.61 1.11
CA ARG A 84 -11.40 9.41 2.53
C ARG A 84 -12.25 8.15 2.67
N TYR A 85 -11.85 7.27 3.59
CA TYR A 85 -12.59 6.07 3.93
C TYR A 85 -13.35 6.27 5.23
N TYR A 86 -14.61 5.87 5.23
CA TYR A 86 -15.47 5.84 6.41
C TYR A 86 -15.74 4.40 6.77
N HIS A 87 -15.58 4.04 8.03
CA HIS A 87 -15.81 2.69 8.52
C HIS A 87 -16.83 2.72 9.66
N ARG A 88 -17.75 1.79 9.63
CA ARG A 88 -18.65 1.50 10.74
C ARG A 88 -18.51 0.03 11.11
N SER A 89 -17.95 -0.24 12.30
CA SER A 89 -17.77 -1.60 12.79
C SER A 89 -19.13 -2.19 13.19
N LEU A 90 -19.50 -3.33 12.63
CA LEU A 90 -20.73 -4.04 12.98
C LEU A 90 -20.59 -4.80 14.30
N ASN A 91 -19.40 -5.30 14.59
CA ASN A 91 -19.11 -6.00 15.83
C ASN A 91 -17.69 -5.61 16.33
N PRO A 92 -17.57 -4.48 17.06
CA PRO A 92 -16.28 -4.02 17.55
C PRO A 92 -15.63 -4.98 18.55
N THR A 93 -16.42 -5.62 19.40
CA THR A 93 -15.91 -6.61 20.39
C THR A 93 -15.15 -7.74 19.68
N LYS A 94 -15.73 -8.27 18.60
CA LYS A 94 -15.09 -9.33 17.83
C LYS A 94 -13.80 -8.89 17.14
N LEU A 95 -13.75 -7.66 16.65
CA LEU A 95 -12.54 -7.10 16.04
C LEU A 95 -11.40 -6.97 17.06
N ILE A 96 -11.71 -6.59 18.28
CA ILE A 96 -10.74 -6.52 19.39
C ILE A 96 -10.25 -7.91 19.78
N GLU A 97 -11.14 -8.89 19.92
CA GLU A 97 -10.77 -10.27 20.23
C GLU A 97 -9.77 -10.86 19.21
N VAL A 98 -9.99 -10.62 17.92
CA VAL A 98 -9.11 -11.10 16.85
C VAL A 98 -7.90 -10.17 16.63
N ARG A 99 -7.71 -9.14 17.42
CA ARG A 99 -6.63 -8.16 17.35
C ARG A 99 -6.53 -7.46 15.98
N LEU A 100 -7.62 -7.31 15.28
CA LEU A 100 -7.67 -6.61 14.01
C LEU A 100 -7.64 -5.09 14.22
N GLU A 101 -8.24 -4.62 15.31
CA GLU A 101 -8.24 -3.22 15.74
C GLU A 101 -7.47 -3.09 17.06
N LEU A 102 -6.39 -2.33 17.06
CA LEU A 102 -5.52 -2.21 18.24
C LEU A 102 -5.74 -0.92 19.04
N ARG A 103 -6.61 -0.03 18.60
CA ARG A 103 -6.85 1.27 19.25
C ARG A 103 -8.27 1.37 19.77
N LEU A 104 -8.43 0.94 21.01
CA LEU A 104 -9.64 1.12 21.81
C LEU A 104 -10.03 2.59 22.00
N ASP A 105 -9.08 3.50 21.95
CA ASP A 105 -9.27 4.92 22.24
C ASP A 105 -10.27 5.59 21.28
N TRP A 106 -10.45 5.03 20.09
CA TRP A 106 -11.38 5.53 19.07
C TRP A 106 -12.76 4.85 19.11
N VAL A 107 -12.85 3.65 19.68
CA VAL A 107 -14.09 2.86 19.70
C VAL A 107 -14.99 3.25 20.87
N LEU A 108 -14.39 3.75 21.98
CA LEU A 108 -15.14 4.09 23.19
C LEU A 108 -15.77 5.49 23.20
N VAL A 109 -15.39 6.37 22.29
CA VAL A 109 -15.87 7.76 22.29
C VAL A 109 -17.11 7.99 21.44
N SER A 110 -17.58 6.99 20.70
CA SER A 110 -18.66 7.22 19.75
C SER A 110 -19.74 6.16 19.79
N THR A 111 -20.56 6.18 20.82
CA THR A 111 -21.92 5.64 20.75
C THR A 111 -22.85 6.49 19.90
N ASP A 112 -22.47 7.71 19.56
CA ASP A 112 -23.24 8.66 18.73
C ASP A 112 -22.42 9.08 17.51
N GLY A 113 -22.46 8.25 16.43
CA GLY A 113 -21.94 8.59 15.10
C GLY A 113 -20.41 8.64 15.00
N CYS A 114 -19.78 7.49 14.83
CA CYS A 114 -18.34 7.40 14.60
C CYS A 114 -17.96 7.66 13.16
N ASP A 115 -17.46 8.82 12.91
CA ASP A 115 -16.60 9.10 11.75
C ASP A 115 -15.17 8.73 12.10
N CYS A 116 -14.80 7.45 11.93
CA CYS A 116 -13.41 7.05 11.95
C CYS A 116 -12.75 7.55 10.67
N GLU A 117 -12.17 8.74 10.74
CA GLU A 117 -11.38 9.32 9.68
C GLU A 117 -10.03 8.59 9.58
N GLN A 118 -9.97 7.49 8.84
CA GLN A 118 -8.69 6.93 8.45
C GLN A 118 -8.17 7.61 7.19
N THR A 119 -6.96 8.08 7.31
CA THR A 119 -6.22 8.90 6.36
C THR A 119 -6.31 8.38 4.92
N SER A 120 -6.64 9.28 4.04
CA SER A 120 -6.75 9.14 2.60
C SER A 120 -5.62 8.35 1.94
N LYS A 121 -5.97 7.38 1.10
CA LYS A 121 -5.02 6.77 0.16
C LYS A 121 -4.77 7.75 -0.99
N ALA A 122 -3.51 8.05 -1.23
CA ALA A 122 -3.09 8.87 -2.35
C ALA A 122 -2.70 7.99 -3.54
N ILE A 123 -3.12 8.37 -4.73
CA ILE A 123 -2.72 7.71 -5.99
C ILE A 123 -1.65 8.59 -6.62
N GLN A 124 -0.50 8.02 -6.94
CA GLN A 124 0.57 8.70 -7.67
C GLN A 124 0.95 7.94 -8.93
N THR A 125 1.28 8.68 -9.99
CA THR A 125 1.99 8.15 -11.15
C THR A 125 3.46 8.53 -11.06
N THR A 126 4.35 7.60 -11.33
CA THR A 126 5.79 7.87 -11.50
C THR A 126 6.09 8.07 -12.98
N HIS A 127 6.74 9.17 -13.29
CA HIS A 127 7.38 9.41 -14.59
C HIS A 127 8.79 8.83 -14.60
#